data_26f4c30137c5540d6e352cdcd1027bec
#
_entry.id   26f4c30137c5540d6e352cdcd1027bec
#
_cell.length_a   1.000
_cell.length_b   1.000
_cell.length_c   1.000
_cell.angle_alpha   90.00
_cell.angle_beta   90.00
_cell.angle_gamma   90.00
#
_symmetry.space_group_name_H-M   'P 1'
#
loop_
_entity.id
_entity.type
_entity.pdbx_description
1 polymer ?
#
loop_
_entity_poly.entity_id
_entity_poly.type
_entity_poly.pdbx_seq_one_letter_code
_entity_poly.pdbx_strand_id
1 'polypeptide(L)'
;MPEGHTIHRLAKDHTRDLVRQCTEVSSPQGRMTLGAALVNGHVLRKVDPYGKHLFYRWDNDITIHVHLGLFGKFRREATPASPPRDTVRMRISGERWTVSLTGPTDCRVVREDEEIAIRDRLGPDPIRIDADPDIAWARLSKRRISVGQALLDQKVMAGVGNVYRAEALFVNGIHPDRLANTLTRTEFDELWITIVTMLRQGVKDARIITVDPAELDKTRRQMKSKEAVYVYKQSFCRRCATPIDRWDLAGRWAYACPTCQRPERDRRES
;
A
#
# COMPACT_ATOMS: atom_id res chain seq x y z
N MET A 1 2.78 -5.30 -6.98
CA MET A 1 2.86 -3.83 -6.83
C MET A 1 2.73 -3.52 -5.36
N PRO A 2 3.65 -2.75 -4.77
CA PRO A 2 3.56 -2.37 -3.36
C PRO A 2 2.33 -1.49 -3.12
N GLU A 3 1.52 -1.84 -2.11
CA GLU A 3 0.40 -1.04 -1.61
C GLU A 3 0.62 -0.76 -0.11
N GLY A 4 -0.27 -0.04 0.56
CA GLY A 4 -0.09 0.39 1.94
C GLY A 4 0.34 -0.71 2.91
N HIS A 5 -0.28 -1.90 2.82
CA HIS A 5 0.10 -3.06 3.65
C HIS A 5 1.57 -3.45 3.50
N THR A 6 2.12 -3.38 2.28
CA THR A 6 3.55 -3.70 2.02
C THR A 6 4.45 -2.71 2.75
N ILE A 7 4.11 -1.42 2.70
CA ILE A 7 4.88 -0.34 3.31
C ILE A 7 4.85 -0.45 4.83
N HIS A 8 3.67 -0.68 5.42
CA HIS A 8 3.53 -0.89 6.86
C HIS A 8 4.22 -2.17 7.33
N ARG A 9 4.18 -3.25 6.53
CA ARG A 9 4.93 -4.47 6.84
C ARG A 9 6.43 -4.23 6.83
N LEU A 10 6.96 -3.55 5.82
CA LEU A 10 8.37 -3.17 5.76
C LEU A 10 8.77 -2.31 6.95
N ALA A 11 7.96 -1.30 7.31
CA ALA A 11 8.23 -0.46 8.48
C ALA A 11 8.31 -1.30 9.76
N LYS A 12 7.38 -2.24 9.97
CA LYS A 12 7.39 -3.16 11.12
C LYS A 12 8.64 -4.03 11.15
N ASP A 13 9.01 -4.62 10.01
CA ASP A 13 10.17 -5.50 9.91
C ASP A 13 11.47 -4.72 10.10
N HIS A 14 11.62 -3.54 9.47
CA HIS A 14 12.82 -2.70 9.61
C HIS A 14 12.92 -2.06 11.00
N THR A 15 11.80 -1.75 11.66
CA THR A 15 11.79 -1.31 13.06
C THR A 15 12.37 -2.39 13.97
N ARG A 16 11.91 -3.63 13.84
CA ARG A 16 12.42 -4.76 14.61
C ARG A 16 13.90 -5.03 14.35
N ASP A 17 14.33 -4.90 13.10
CA ASP A 17 15.63 -5.36 12.64
C ASP A 17 16.75 -4.31 12.77
N LEU A 18 16.41 -3.00 12.76
CA LEU A 18 17.40 -1.91 12.61
C LEU A 18 17.24 -0.77 13.60
N VAL A 19 16.06 -0.55 14.19
CA VAL A 19 15.83 0.60 15.10
C VAL A 19 16.58 0.41 16.42
N ARG A 20 17.12 1.51 16.95
CA ARG A 20 17.97 1.61 18.15
C ARG A 20 19.37 1.00 17.97
N GLN A 21 19.80 0.85 16.72
CA GLN A 21 21.15 0.39 16.40
C GLN A 21 21.90 1.48 15.65
N CYS A 22 23.21 1.56 15.87
CA CYS A 22 24.11 2.27 14.98
C CYS A 22 24.12 1.52 13.64
N THR A 23 23.87 2.23 12.55
CA THR A 23 23.70 1.60 11.23
C THR A 23 24.77 2.04 10.25
N GLU A 24 25.31 1.08 9.50
CA GLU A 24 26.12 1.39 8.33
C GLU A 24 25.19 1.62 7.13
N VAL A 25 25.30 2.80 6.51
CA VAL A 25 24.45 3.15 5.37
C VAL A 25 25.31 3.48 4.15
N SER A 26 24.96 2.88 3.01
CA SER A 26 25.67 3.09 1.75
C SER A 26 24.71 3.20 0.56
N SER A 27 25.20 3.77 -0.54
CA SER A 27 24.48 3.86 -1.83
C SER A 27 25.31 3.28 -2.95
N PRO A 28 25.36 1.95 -3.12
CA PRO A 28 26.16 1.29 -4.14
C PRO A 28 25.90 1.80 -5.56
N GLN A 29 24.65 2.15 -5.87
CA GLN A 29 24.26 2.74 -7.16
C GLN A 29 24.78 4.18 -7.34
N GLY A 30 25.20 4.87 -6.28
CA GLY A 30 25.71 6.25 -6.31
C GLY A 30 24.65 7.36 -6.26
N ARG A 31 23.39 7.08 -6.52
CA ARG A 31 22.34 8.13 -6.61
C ARG A 31 21.88 8.72 -5.27
N MET A 32 22.32 8.16 -4.14
CA MET A 32 22.01 8.64 -2.80
C MET A 32 23.27 8.69 -1.91
N THR A 33 24.45 8.85 -2.51
CA THR A 33 25.75 8.81 -1.79
C THR A 33 25.84 9.87 -0.69
N LEU A 34 25.48 11.12 -0.99
CA LEU A 34 25.50 12.20 0.00
C LEU A 34 24.50 11.92 1.16
N GLY A 35 23.28 11.48 0.84
CA GLY A 35 22.29 11.14 1.84
C GLY A 35 22.71 9.95 2.71
N ALA A 36 23.35 8.93 2.12
CA ALA A 36 23.89 7.80 2.86
C ALA A 36 25.01 8.24 3.80
N ALA A 37 25.93 9.10 3.33
CA ALA A 37 27.03 9.61 4.14
C ALA A 37 26.56 10.41 5.37
N LEU A 38 25.45 11.16 5.24
CA LEU A 38 24.88 11.94 6.34
C LEU A 38 24.37 11.08 7.50
N VAL A 39 23.94 9.84 7.24
CA VAL A 39 23.33 8.96 8.26
C VAL A 39 24.19 7.72 8.57
N ASN A 40 25.31 7.55 7.86
CA ASN A 40 26.23 6.44 8.12
C ASN A 40 26.88 6.58 9.50
N GLY A 41 26.85 5.52 10.31
CA GLY A 41 27.37 5.54 11.67
C GLY A 41 26.42 6.18 12.69
N HIS A 42 25.19 6.55 12.29
CA HIS A 42 24.19 7.10 13.19
C HIS A 42 23.16 6.06 13.63
N VAL A 43 22.48 6.32 14.76
CA VAL A 43 21.45 5.44 15.31
C VAL A 43 20.12 5.68 14.60
N LEU A 44 19.58 4.64 13.98
CA LEU A 44 18.23 4.70 13.41
C LEU A 44 17.19 4.76 14.54
N ARG A 45 16.44 5.86 14.63
CA ARG A 45 15.46 6.12 15.69
C ARG A 45 14.08 5.59 15.36
N LYS A 46 13.64 5.74 14.10
CA LYS A 46 12.27 5.40 13.72
C LYS A 46 12.18 5.05 12.25
N VAL A 47 11.29 4.08 11.92
CA VAL A 47 10.79 3.84 10.56
C VAL A 47 9.29 4.05 10.57
N ASP A 48 8.82 5.13 9.93
CA ASP A 48 7.44 5.60 9.99
C ASP A 48 6.76 5.44 8.62
N PRO A 49 5.72 4.58 8.49
CA PRO A 49 4.96 4.42 7.26
C PRO A 49 3.81 5.43 7.20
N TYR A 50 3.53 5.93 6.00
CA TYR A 50 2.30 6.66 5.70
C TYR A 50 1.85 6.38 4.26
N GLY A 51 0.73 5.72 4.07
CA GLY A 51 0.25 5.30 2.76
C GLY A 51 1.26 4.41 2.04
N LYS A 52 1.85 4.92 0.97
CA LYS A 52 2.88 4.22 0.19
C LYS A 52 4.28 4.79 0.39
N HIS A 53 4.49 5.55 1.45
CA HIS A 53 5.73 6.25 1.79
C HIS A 53 6.34 5.68 3.07
N LEU A 54 7.68 5.58 3.11
CA LEU A 54 8.48 5.24 4.29
C LEU A 54 9.38 6.42 4.65
N PHE A 55 9.46 6.75 5.93
CA PHE A 55 10.34 7.76 6.48
C PHE A 55 11.25 7.11 7.51
N TYR A 56 12.56 7.14 7.25
CA TYR A 56 13.60 6.66 8.14
C TYR A 56 14.22 7.85 8.85
N ARG A 57 14.19 7.89 10.18
CA ARG A 57 14.74 9.00 10.99
C ARG A 57 15.89 8.53 11.84
N TRP A 58 17.00 9.22 11.73
CA TRP A 58 18.20 8.99 12.54
C TRP A 58 18.30 9.98 13.70
N ASP A 59 19.26 9.75 14.61
CA ASP A 59 19.49 10.54 15.83
C ASP A 59 20.12 11.92 15.58
N ASN A 60 20.57 12.17 14.38
CA ASN A 60 21.06 13.47 13.90
C ASN A 60 19.99 14.29 13.15
N ASP A 61 18.70 13.98 13.36
CA ASP A 61 17.53 14.63 12.79
C ASP A 61 17.42 14.53 11.26
N ILE A 62 18.25 13.69 10.63
CA ILE A 62 18.15 13.43 9.20
C ILE A 62 17.05 12.40 8.94
N THR A 63 16.16 12.73 8.01
CA THR A 63 15.11 11.84 7.52
C THR A 63 15.36 11.44 6.05
N ILE A 64 15.35 10.14 5.78
CA ILE A 64 15.34 9.63 4.40
C ILE A 64 13.93 9.16 4.07
N HIS A 65 13.35 9.75 3.02
CA HIS A 65 12.08 9.35 2.43
C HIS A 65 12.30 8.31 1.35
N VAL A 66 11.43 7.28 1.34
CA VAL A 66 11.40 6.23 0.30
C VAL A 66 9.99 6.06 -0.23
N HIS A 67 9.84 6.09 -1.56
CA HIS A 67 8.64 5.67 -2.28
C HIS A 67 9.00 4.56 -3.27
N LEU A 68 8.45 3.36 -3.07
CA LEU A 68 8.81 2.18 -3.87
C LEU A 68 8.35 2.27 -5.32
N GLY A 69 7.22 2.91 -5.59
CA GLY A 69 6.61 2.89 -6.92
C GLY A 69 6.19 1.49 -7.35
N LEU A 70 6.36 1.18 -8.64
CA LEU A 70 5.96 -0.13 -9.19
C LEU A 70 7.04 -1.21 -9.03
N PHE A 71 8.30 -0.84 -9.07
CA PHE A 71 9.44 -1.75 -9.19
C PHE A 71 10.33 -1.79 -7.94
N GLY A 72 10.16 -0.81 -7.04
CA GLY A 72 10.93 -0.73 -5.81
C GLY A 72 10.69 -1.93 -4.91
N LYS A 73 11.78 -2.47 -4.37
CA LYS A 73 11.74 -3.58 -3.43
C LYS A 73 12.91 -3.54 -2.46
N PHE A 74 12.66 -4.03 -1.25
CA PHE A 74 13.70 -4.33 -0.29
C PHE A 74 14.04 -5.82 -0.30
N ARG A 75 15.34 -6.12 -0.19
CA ARG A 75 15.86 -7.44 0.12
C ARG A 75 16.46 -7.40 1.51
N ARG A 76 16.19 -8.41 2.31
CA ARG A 76 16.68 -8.59 3.68
C ARG A 76 17.63 -9.78 3.72
N GLU A 77 18.80 -9.61 4.37
CA GLU A 77 19.84 -10.64 4.52
C GLU A 77 20.40 -10.57 5.94
N ALA A 78 20.95 -11.67 6.44
CA ALA A 78 21.71 -11.63 7.69
C ALA A 78 23.00 -10.82 7.51
N THR A 79 23.43 -10.14 8.57
CA THR A 79 24.73 -9.45 8.61
C THR A 79 25.83 -10.43 9.14
N PRO A 80 27.00 -10.50 8.49
CA PRO A 80 27.44 -9.77 7.30
C PRO A 80 26.73 -10.27 6.04
N ALA A 81 26.22 -9.33 5.24
CA ALA A 81 25.50 -9.66 4.01
C ALA A 81 26.43 -9.67 2.80
N SER A 82 26.02 -10.38 1.75
CA SER A 82 26.76 -10.46 0.49
C SER A 82 27.09 -9.06 -0.07
N PRO A 83 28.16 -8.89 -0.85
CA PRO A 83 28.45 -7.63 -1.51
C PRO A 83 27.23 -7.10 -2.28
N PRO A 84 26.92 -5.79 -2.18
CA PRO A 84 25.75 -5.23 -2.86
C PRO A 84 25.97 -5.18 -4.38
N ARG A 85 24.87 -5.31 -5.14
CA ARG A 85 24.87 -5.06 -6.58
C ARG A 85 24.84 -3.53 -6.82
N ASP A 86 25.38 -3.09 -7.97
CA ASP A 86 25.38 -1.68 -8.39
C ASP A 86 23.96 -1.10 -8.60
N THR A 87 22.93 -1.92 -8.60
CA THR A 87 21.53 -1.49 -8.69
C THR A 87 20.93 -1.11 -7.33
N VAL A 88 21.66 -1.32 -6.23
CA VAL A 88 21.18 -1.00 -4.87
C VAL A 88 21.25 0.51 -4.64
N ARG A 89 20.08 1.15 -4.49
CA ARG A 89 19.95 2.60 -4.23
C ARG A 89 20.38 2.98 -2.82
N MET A 90 19.99 2.18 -1.85
CA MET A 90 20.30 2.36 -0.43
C MET A 90 20.46 0.99 0.22
N ARG A 91 21.49 0.84 1.02
CA ARG A 91 21.73 -0.32 1.88
C ARG A 91 21.90 0.16 3.31
N ILE A 92 21.19 -0.47 4.23
CA ILE A 92 21.27 -0.21 5.67
C ILE A 92 21.64 -1.52 6.35
N SER A 93 22.77 -1.54 7.04
CA SER A 93 23.25 -2.69 7.80
C SER A 93 23.21 -2.37 9.30
N GLY A 94 22.52 -3.17 10.05
CA GLY A 94 22.55 -3.21 11.51
C GLY A 94 23.36 -4.40 12.00
N GLU A 95 23.31 -4.69 13.29
CA GLU A 95 24.09 -5.77 13.94
C GLU A 95 23.78 -7.16 13.38
N ARG A 96 22.52 -7.46 13.10
CA ARG A 96 22.06 -8.80 12.69
C ARG A 96 21.48 -8.85 11.28
N TRP A 97 20.99 -7.73 10.78
CA TRP A 97 20.26 -7.66 9.53
C TRP A 97 20.70 -6.51 8.65
N THR A 98 20.77 -6.80 7.38
CA THR A 98 21.01 -5.83 6.30
C THR A 98 19.81 -5.78 5.39
N VAL A 99 19.35 -4.58 5.04
CA VAL A 99 18.30 -4.35 4.05
C VAL A 99 18.83 -3.56 2.86
N SER A 100 18.52 -4.00 1.66
CA SER A 100 18.97 -3.39 0.41
C SER A 100 17.79 -2.99 -0.46
N LEU A 101 17.70 -1.70 -0.79
CA LEU A 101 16.64 -1.10 -1.63
C LEU A 101 17.08 -1.05 -3.09
N THR A 102 16.27 -1.58 -4.00
CA THR A 102 16.47 -1.49 -5.45
C THR A 102 15.24 -0.93 -6.14
N GLY A 103 15.42 -0.17 -7.20
CA GLY A 103 14.37 0.32 -8.11
C GLY A 103 13.28 1.21 -7.52
N PRO A 104 13.51 2.01 -6.43
CA PRO A 104 12.50 2.91 -5.92
C PRO A 104 12.24 4.06 -6.90
N THR A 105 11.01 4.58 -6.87
CA THR A 105 10.68 5.83 -7.60
C THR A 105 11.33 7.03 -6.92
N ASP A 106 11.34 7.05 -5.57
CA ASP A 106 12.03 8.09 -4.79
C ASP A 106 12.80 7.46 -3.62
N CYS A 107 13.99 8.01 -3.36
CA CYS A 107 14.83 7.70 -2.21
C CYS A 107 15.78 8.89 -2.01
N ARG A 108 15.47 9.76 -1.06
CA ARG A 108 16.20 11.00 -0.83
C ARG A 108 16.11 11.48 0.62
N VAL A 109 17.03 12.32 1.01
CA VAL A 109 16.92 13.10 2.25
C VAL A 109 15.80 14.11 2.10
N VAL A 110 14.98 14.26 3.12
CA VAL A 110 13.93 15.27 3.21
C VAL A 110 14.10 16.09 4.50
N ARG A 111 13.81 17.38 4.40
CA ARG A 111 13.66 18.25 5.56
C ARG A 111 12.28 18.07 6.18
N GLU A 112 12.10 18.56 7.39
CA GLU A 112 10.83 18.47 8.11
C GLU A 112 9.67 19.10 7.33
N ASP A 113 9.88 20.30 6.76
CA ASP A 113 8.89 20.98 5.93
C ASP A 113 8.50 20.18 4.67
N GLU A 114 9.46 19.50 4.06
CA GLU A 114 9.21 18.61 2.91
C GLU A 114 8.43 17.35 3.31
N GLU A 115 8.74 16.75 4.47
CA GLU A 115 7.98 15.62 5.00
C GLU A 115 6.54 16.01 5.30
N ILE A 116 6.32 17.14 5.97
CA ILE A 116 4.99 17.70 6.23
C ILE A 116 4.25 17.89 4.91
N ALA A 117 4.85 18.55 3.92
CA ALA A 117 4.25 18.77 2.61
C ALA A 117 3.92 17.46 1.85
N ILE A 118 4.69 16.39 2.06
CA ILE A 118 4.36 15.07 1.50
C ILE A 118 3.12 14.50 2.18
N ARG A 119 3.01 14.58 3.51
CA ARG A 119 1.90 14.03 4.29
C ARG A 119 0.60 14.81 4.07
N ASP A 120 0.67 16.13 4.02
CA ASP A 120 -0.50 17.02 3.87
C ASP A 120 -1.23 16.83 2.52
N ARG A 121 -0.49 16.40 1.50
CA ARG A 121 -1.08 16.04 0.20
C ARG A 121 -1.86 14.74 0.23
N LEU A 122 -1.64 13.89 1.23
CA LEU A 122 -2.24 12.57 1.31
C LEU A 122 -3.57 12.61 2.07
N GLY A 123 -4.43 11.68 1.78
CA GLY A 123 -5.59 11.37 2.59
C GLY A 123 -5.21 10.56 3.82
N PRO A 124 -6.19 10.29 4.70
CA PRO A 124 -5.97 9.40 5.84
C PRO A 124 -5.43 8.04 5.37
N ASP A 125 -4.50 7.49 6.14
CA ASP A 125 -3.98 6.14 5.92
C ASP A 125 -4.77 5.14 6.79
N PRO A 126 -5.61 4.26 6.20
CA PRO A 126 -6.54 3.39 6.94
C PRO A 126 -5.87 2.42 7.92
N ILE A 127 -4.57 2.17 7.78
CA ILE A 127 -3.85 1.26 8.67
C ILE A 127 -3.50 1.95 9.99
N ARG A 128 -3.29 3.26 9.97
CA ARG A 128 -2.87 4.05 11.13
C ARG A 128 -4.00 4.15 12.16
N ILE A 129 -3.63 4.31 13.43
CA ILE A 129 -4.58 4.47 14.53
C ILE A 129 -5.20 5.88 14.55
N ASP A 130 -4.47 6.86 14.01
CA ASP A 130 -4.88 8.26 13.91
C ASP A 130 -5.61 8.58 12.59
N ALA A 131 -6.01 7.56 11.82
CA ALA A 131 -6.75 7.75 10.57
C ALA A 131 -8.18 8.19 10.84
N ASP A 132 -8.56 9.34 10.29
CA ASP A 132 -9.91 9.89 10.39
C ASP A 132 -10.72 9.56 9.12
N PRO A 133 -11.75 8.71 9.20
CA PRO A 133 -12.60 8.37 8.07
C PRO A 133 -13.42 9.56 7.57
N ASP A 134 -13.73 10.56 8.41
CA ASP A 134 -14.53 11.72 8.03
C ASP A 134 -13.77 12.60 7.03
N ILE A 135 -12.46 12.70 7.16
CA ILE A 135 -11.61 13.40 6.18
C ILE A 135 -11.67 12.68 4.82
N ALA A 136 -11.60 11.35 4.80
CA ALA A 136 -11.72 10.57 3.57
C ALA A 136 -13.10 10.71 2.95
N TRP A 137 -14.17 10.63 3.76
CA TRP A 137 -15.54 10.86 3.33
C TRP A 137 -15.74 12.25 2.72
N ALA A 138 -15.32 13.31 3.42
CA ALA A 138 -15.45 14.69 2.96
C ALA A 138 -14.73 14.94 1.62
N ARG A 139 -13.64 14.21 1.36
CA ARG A 139 -12.92 14.29 0.09
C ARG A 139 -13.56 13.44 -1.00
N LEU A 140 -14.05 12.23 -0.68
CA LEU A 140 -14.66 11.30 -1.63
C LEU A 140 -16.03 11.78 -2.08
N SER A 141 -16.92 12.19 -1.17
CA SER A 141 -18.31 12.55 -1.45
C SER A 141 -18.46 13.78 -2.35
N LYS A 142 -17.42 14.60 -2.48
CA LYS A 142 -17.38 15.78 -3.38
C LYS A 142 -16.92 15.43 -4.81
N ARG A 143 -16.46 14.19 -5.06
CA ARG A 143 -15.87 13.81 -6.35
C ARG A 143 -16.95 13.39 -7.34
N ARG A 144 -17.00 14.05 -8.50
CA ARG A 144 -17.84 13.68 -9.65
C ARG A 144 -17.11 12.75 -10.64
N ILE A 145 -16.29 11.84 -10.09
CA ILE A 145 -15.59 10.80 -10.81
C ILE A 145 -16.05 9.45 -10.27
N SER A 146 -15.70 8.35 -10.94
CA SER A 146 -16.04 7.02 -10.45
C SER A 146 -15.39 6.72 -9.10
N VAL A 147 -16.07 5.93 -8.26
CA VAL A 147 -15.54 5.50 -6.96
C VAL A 147 -14.23 4.71 -7.14
N GLY A 148 -14.15 3.91 -8.21
CA GLY A 148 -12.93 3.17 -8.54
C GLY A 148 -11.74 4.08 -8.82
N GLN A 149 -11.95 5.23 -9.47
CA GLN A 149 -10.92 6.24 -9.68
C GLN A 149 -10.60 7.00 -8.40
N ALA A 150 -11.64 7.40 -7.64
CA ALA A 150 -11.47 8.14 -6.39
C ALA A 150 -10.64 7.38 -5.34
N LEU A 151 -10.83 6.05 -5.21
CA LEU A 151 -10.06 5.22 -4.29
C LEU A 151 -8.57 5.08 -4.65
N LEU A 152 -8.19 5.31 -5.90
CA LEU A 152 -6.77 5.32 -6.31
C LEU A 152 -6.09 6.67 -6.05
N ASP A 153 -6.87 7.74 -5.88
CA ASP A 153 -6.32 9.05 -5.54
C ASP A 153 -5.84 9.04 -4.08
N GLN A 154 -4.53 9.04 -3.92
CA GLN A 154 -3.89 9.05 -2.60
C GLN A 154 -4.25 10.27 -1.76
N LYS A 155 -4.83 11.32 -2.36
CA LYS A 155 -5.38 12.48 -1.64
C LYS A 155 -6.71 12.17 -0.96
N VAL A 156 -7.47 11.19 -1.44
CA VAL A 156 -8.72 10.72 -0.82
C VAL A 156 -8.40 9.75 0.30
N MET A 157 -7.61 8.72 0.00
CA MET A 157 -7.26 7.65 0.93
C MET A 157 -5.86 7.13 0.61
N ALA A 158 -4.91 7.34 1.52
CA ALA A 158 -3.54 6.91 1.31
C ALA A 158 -3.40 5.39 1.46
N GLY A 159 -2.50 4.80 0.66
CA GLY A 159 -2.16 3.38 0.78
C GLY A 159 -2.97 2.44 -0.10
N VAL A 160 -4.20 2.77 -0.45
CA VAL A 160 -5.04 1.95 -1.34
C VAL A 160 -4.43 1.92 -2.74
N GLY A 161 -4.31 0.73 -3.30
CA GLY A 161 -3.88 0.51 -4.66
C GLY A 161 -4.88 -0.30 -5.46
N ASN A 162 -4.44 -0.81 -6.61
CA ASN A 162 -5.34 -1.42 -7.58
C ASN A 162 -5.99 -2.73 -7.10
N VAL A 163 -5.25 -3.49 -6.29
CA VAL A 163 -5.77 -4.76 -5.75
C VAL A 163 -6.84 -4.49 -4.71
N TYR A 164 -6.50 -3.71 -3.66
CA TYR A 164 -7.47 -3.42 -2.61
C TYR A 164 -8.69 -2.64 -3.11
N ARG A 165 -8.52 -1.74 -4.10
CA ARG A 165 -9.66 -1.09 -4.77
C ARG A 165 -10.63 -2.11 -5.37
N ALA A 166 -10.12 -3.04 -6.19
CA ALA A 166 -10.96 -4.03 -6.87
C ALA A 166 -11.67 -4.93 -5.85
N GLU A 167 -10.94 -5.43 -4.88
CA GLU A 167 -11.43 -6.38 -3.89
C GLU A 167 -12.41 -5.75 -2.90
N ALA A 168 -12.11 -4.55 -2.39
CA ALA A 168 -13.00 -3.86 -1.45
C ALA A 168 -14.34 -3.47 -2.12
N LEU A 169 -14.29 -2.96 -3.35
CA LEU A 169 -15.50 -2.66 -4.12
C LEU A 169 -16.32 -3.92 -4.38
N PHE A 170 -15.67 -5.05 -4.70
CA PHE A 170 -16.35 -6.32 -4.91
C PHE A 170 -17.05 -6.82 -3.64
N VAL A 171 -16.37 -6.81 -2.50
CA VAL A 171 -16.94 -7.29 -1.23
C VAL A 171 -18.16 -6.48 -0.82
N ASN A 172 -18.15 -5.18 -1.09
CA ASN A 172 -19.29 -4.28 -0.81
C ASN A 172 -20.31 -4.20 -1.94
N GLY A 173 -20.19 -4.98 -3.02
CA GLY A 173 -21.14 -4.97 -4.13
C GLY A 173 -21.22 -3.65 -4.91
N ILE A 174 -20.18 -2.82 -4.84
CA ILE A 174 -20.13 -1.50 -5.46
C ILE A 174 -19.44 -1.61 -6.83
N HIS A 175 -20.16 -1.18 -7.90
CA HIS A 175 -19.55 -1.14 -9.22
C HIS A 175 -18.47 -0.04 -9.29
N PRO A 176 -17.26 -0.32 -9.87
CA PRO A 176 -16.17 0.64 -9.93
C PRO A 176 -16.51 1.96 -10.65
N ASP A 177 -17.43 1.94 -11.64
CA ASP A 177 -17.84 3.13 -12.39
C ASP A 177 -18.95 3.96 -11.72
N ARG A 178 -19.52 3.48 -10.61
CA ARG A 178 -20.46 4.27 -9.82
C ARG A 178 -19.81 5.60 -9.43
N LEU A 179 -20.54 6.71 -9.53
CA LEU A 179 -20.01 8.02 -9.13
C LEU A 179 -19.75 8.07 -7.63
N ALA A 180 -18.60 8.57 -7.24
CA ALA A 180 -18.18 8.61 -5.84
C ALA A 180 -19.12 9.48 -4.96
N ASN A 181 -19.67 10.55 -5.53
CA ASN A 181 -20.62 11.44 -4.84
C ASN A 181 -22.06 10.89 -4.75
N THR A 182 -22.33 9.70 -5.28
CA THR A 182 -23.62 9.02 -5.11
C THR A 182 -23.59 7.96 -4.01
N LEU A 183 -22.41 7.65 -3.45
CA LEU A 183 -22.32 6.78 -2.28
C LEU A 183 -23.02 7.44 -1.09
N THR A 184 -23.77 6.65 -0.34
CA THR A 184 -24.28 7.07 0.96
C THR A 184 -23.16 7.00 2.02
N ARG A 185 -23.38 7.68 3.15
CA ARG A 185 -22.43 7.61 4.27
C ARG A 185 -22.28 6.16 4.78
N THR A 186 -23.38 5.45 4.90
CA THR A 186 -23.36 4.04 5.36
C THR A 186 -22.54 3.15 4.43
N GLU A 187 -22.73 3.24 3.10
CA GLU A 187 -21.94 2.48 2.13
C GLU A 187 -20.45 2.83 2.20
N PHE A 188 -20.13 4.11 2.45
CA PHE A 188 -18.74 4.51 2.64
C PHE A 188 -18.15 3.93 3.94
N ASP A 189 -18.88 3.95 5.04
CA ASP A 189 -18.40 3.41 6.32
C ASP A 189 -18.13 1.91 6.23
N GLU A 190 -18.99 1.15 5.56
CA GLU A 190 -18.78 -0.27 5.28
C GLU A 190 -17.55 -0.50 4.39
N LEU A 191 -17.41 0.28 3.34
CA LEU A 191 -16.24 0.24 2.44
C LEU A 191 -14.95 0.58 3.19
N TRP A 192 -14.97 1.60 4.05
CA TRP A 192 -13.83 1.97 4.89
C TRP A 192 -13.40 0.83 5.82
N ILE A 193 -14.36 0.22 6.54
CA ILE A 193 -14.11 -0.91 7.43
C ILE A 193 -13.51 -2.09 6.66
N THR A 194 -14.05 -2.38 5.47
CA THR A 194 -13.53 -3.43 4.58
C THR A 194 -12.07 -3.15 4.19
N ILE A 195 -11.76 -1.93 3.75
CA ILE A 195 -10.40 -1.52 3.37
C ILE A 195 -9.43 -1.62 4.55
N VAL A 196 -9.81 -1.09 5.72
CA VAL A 196 -9.01 -1.18 6.96
C VAL A 196 -8.69 -2.64 7.30
N THR A 197 -9.71 -3.49 7.28
CA THR A 197 -9.59 -4.91 7.61
C THR A 197 -8.65 -5.63 6.65
N MET A 198 -8.86 -5.44 5.35
CA MET A 198 -8.03 -6.05 4.31
C MET A 198 -6.57 -5.59 4.39
N LEU A 199 -6.33 -4.29 4.55
CA LEU A 199 -4.98 -3.73 4.63
C LEU A 199 -4.25 -4.22 5.89
N ARG A 200 -4.89 -4.17 7.06
CA ARG A 200 -4.31 -4.66 8.33
C ARG A 200 -4.02 -6.16 8.29
N GLN A 201 -4.90 -6.92 7.66
CA GLN A 201 -4.64 -8.34 7.46
C GLN A 201 -3.48 -8.58 6.49
N GLY A 202 -3.36 -7.81 5.41
CA GLY A 202 -2.22 -7.86 4.49
C GLY A 202 -0.88 -7.55 5.17
N VAL A 203 -0.86 -6.66 6.17
CA VAL A 203 0.34 -6.41 7.01
C VAL A 203 0.72 -7.68 7.80
N LYS A 204 -0.26 -8.38 8.38
CA LYS A 204 -0.02 -9.63 9.14
C LYS A 204 0.51 -10.74 8.23
N ASP A 205 -0.15 -10.95 7.11
CA ASP A 205 0.15 -12.04 6.16
C ASP A 205 1.40 -11.78 5.30
N ALA A 206 1.90 -10.53 5.26
CA ALA A 206 2.94 -10.04 4.32
C ALA A 206 2.56 -10.26 2.84
N ARG A 207 1.28 -10.39 2.54
CA ARG A 207 0.71 -10.57 1.20
C ARG A 207 -0.78 -10.23 1.19
N ILE A 208 -1.35 -10.04 0.01
CA ILE A 208 -2.78 -9.77 -0.16
C ILE A 208 -3.55 -11.10 -0.17
N ILE A 209 -4.48 -11.24 0.78
CA ILE A 209 -5.48 -12.30 0.84
C ILE A 209 -6.79 -11.65 1.24
N THR A 210 -7.72 -11.53 0.31
CA THR A 210 -9.02 -10.88 0.49
C THR A 210 -10.17 -11.88 0.57
N VAL A 211 -10.00 -13.07 -0.04
CA VAL A 211 -10.94 -14.19 0.06
C VAL A 211 -10.92 -14.73 1.48
N ASP A 212 -12.11 -15.01 2.02
CA ASP A 212 -12.19 -15.71 3.30
C ASP A 212 -11.66 -17.15 3.15
N PRO A 213 -10.65 -17.55 3.91
CA PRO A 213 -10.10 -18.91 3.86
C PRO A 213 -11.15 -20.01 4.07
N ALA A 214 -12.20 -19.72 4.86
CA ALA A 214 -13.30 -20.65 5.11
C ALA A 214 -14.09 -20.99 3.83
N GLU A 215 -14.17 -20.07 2.86
CA GLU A 215 -14.83 -20.32 1.56
C GLU A 215 -14.11 -21.39 0.73
N LEU A 216 -12.86 -21.71 1.05
CA LEU A 216 -12.02 -22.66 0.32
C LEU A 216 -11.56 -23.85 1.17
N ASP A 217 -12.06 -23.96 2.40
CA ASP A 217 -11.59 -24.96 3.39
C ASP A 217 -10.04 -24.98 3.50
N LYS A 218 -9.43 -23.81 3.58
CA LYS A 218 -7.98 -23.61 3.63
C LYS A 218 -7.59 -22.66 4.74
N THR A 219 -6.37 -22.78 5.21
CA THR A 219 -5.74 -21.73 6.01
C THR A 219 -5.19 -20.63 5.11
N ARG A 220 -5.07 -19.39 5.61
CA ARG A 220 -4.47 -18.27 4.85
C ARG A 220 -3.08 -18.61 4.28
N ARG A 221 -2.31 -19.44 4.99
CA ARG A 221 -0.97 -19.86 4.55
C ARG A 221 -1.00 -20.79 3.33
N GLN A 222 -2.02 -21.63 3.22
CA GLN A 222 -2.19 -22.59 2.12
C GLN A 222 -2.74 -21.96 0.84
N MET A 223 -3.34 -20.76 0.91
CA MET A 223 -3.94 -20.11 -0.24
C MET A 223 -2.88 -19.74 -1.27
N LYS A 224 -3.06 -20.16 -2.52
CA LYS A 224 -2.24 -19.74 -3.67
C LYS A 224 -2.61 -18.32 -4.09
N SER A 225 -1.71 -17.62 -4.78
CA SER A 225 -1.94 -16.21 -5.18
C SER A 225 -3.21 -16.02 -6.03
N LYS A 226 -3.54 -16.97 -6.91
CA LYS A 226 -4.77 -16.93 -7.71
C LYS A 226 -6.04 -17.18 -6.88
N GLU A 227 -5.93 -17.86 -5.74
CA GLU A 227 -7.04 -18.16 -4.85
C GLU A 227 -7.30 -17.03 -3.84
N ALA A 228 -6.31 -16.18 -3.65
CA ALA A 228 -6.28 -15.18 -2.59
C ALA A 228 -7.15 -13.95 -2.84
N VAL A 229 -7.70 -13.79 -4.05
CA VAL A 229 -8.47 -12.60 -4.47
C VAL A 229 -9.75 -13.02 -5.19
N TYR A 230 -10.80 -12.19 -5.06
CA TYR A 230 -12.11 -12.46 -5.66
C TYR A 230 -12.16 -12.12 -7.15
N VAL A 231 -11.75 -10.91 -7.53
CA VAL A 231 -11.94 -10.38 -8.90
C VAL A 231 -10.65 -9.87 -9.54
N TYR A 232 -9.67 -9.43 -8.75
CA TYR A 232 -8.47 -8.84 -9.31
C TYR A 232 -7.69 -9.83 -10.18
N LYS A 233 -7.63 -9.56 -11.51
CA LYS A 233 -6.98 -10.43 -12.50
C LYS A 233 -7.56 -11.87 -12.54
N GLN A 234 -8.81 -12.04 -12.16
CA GLN A 234 -9.55 -13.29 -12.34
C GLN A 234 -10.28 -13.29 -13.69
N SER A 235 -10.52 -14.48 -14.23
CA SER A 235 -11.36 -14.65 -15.43
C SER A 235 -12.84 -14.81 -15.07
N PHE A 236 -13.12 -15.40 -13.89
CA PHE A 236 -14.46 -15.69 -13.40
C PHE A 236 -14.63 -15.28 -11.96
N CYS A 237 -15.82 -14.83 -11.61
CA CYS A 237 -16.19 -14.48 -10.24
C CYS A 237 -16.20 -15.72 -9.34
N ARG A 238 -15.56 -15.64 -8.17
CA ARG A 238 -15.56 -16.77 -7.24
C ARG A 238 -16.93 -17.05 -6.61
N ARG A 239 -17.78 -16.03 -6.47
CA ARG A 239 -19.08 -16.19 -5.81
C ARG A 239 -20.16 -16.76 -6.74
N CYS A 240 -20.17 -16.33 -8.02
CA CYS A 240 -21.26 -16.66 -8.94
C CYS A 240 -20.81 -17.23 -10.29
N ALA A 241 -19.52 -17.48 -10.47
CA ALA A 241 -18.90 -18.00 -11.69
C ALA A 241 -19.14 -17.15 -12.97
N THR A 242 -19.73 -15.96 -12.87
CA THR A 242 -19.89 -15.04 -14.00
C THR A 242 -18.51 -14.55 -14.48
N PRO A 243 -18.28 -14.41 -15.80
CA PRO A 243 -17.07 -13.78 -16.32
C PRO A 243 -16.83 -12.39 -15.71
N ILE A 244 -15.57 -12.07 -15.39
CA ILE A 244 -15.19 -10.78 -14.85
C ILE A 244 -14.95 -9.78 -15.97
N ASP A 245 -15.63 -8.65 -15.91
CA ASP A 245 -15.39 -7.52 -16.79
C ASP A 245 -14.07 -6.83 -16.45
N ARG A 246 -13.36 -6.40 -17.50
CA ARG A 246 -12.11 -5.69 -17.39
C ARG A 246 -12.04 -4.54 -18.38
N TRP A 247 -11.76 -3.33 -17.87
CA TRP A 247 -11.60 -2.14 -18.71
C TRP A 247 -10.56 -1.19 -18.15
N ASP A 248 -10.12 -0.25 -18.97
CA ASP A 248 -9.26 0.84 -18.49
C ASP A 248 -10.11 1.86 -17.74
N LEU A 249 -9.67 2.18 -16.52
CA LEU A 249 -10.27 3.18 -15.68
C LEU A 249 -9.17 4.15 -15.21
N ALA A 250 -9.05 5.28 -15.88
CA ALA A 250 -8.05 6.31 -15.59
C ALA A 250 -6.59 5.75 -15.59
N GLY A 251 -6.22 5.00 -16.63
CA GLY A 251 -4.88 4.43 -16.80
C GLY A 251 -4.57 3.22 -15.93
N ARG A 252 -5.61 2.61 -15.33
CA ARG A 252 -5.50 1.40 -14.53
C ARG A 252 -6.62 0.42 -14.86
N TRP A 253 -6.29 -0.84 -15.01
CA TRP A 253 -7.29 -1.89 -15.21
C TRP A 253 -8.23 -1.98 -14.02
N ALA A 254 -9.54 -1.75 -14.27
CA ALA A 254 -10.62 -2.09 -13.36
C ALA A 254 -11.07 -3.53 -13.59
N TYR A 255 -11.65 -4.13 -12.55
CA TYR A 255 -12.20 -5.49 -12.56
C TYR A 255 -13.50 -5.47 -11.79
N ALA A 256 -14.58 -6.02 -12.34
CA ALA A 256 -15.85 -6.15 -11.65
C ALA A 256 -16.59 -7.42 -12.12
N CYS A 257 -17.38 -7.99 -11.24
CA CYS A 257 -18.37 -9.00 -11.59
C CYS A 257 -19.69 -8.30 -11.92
N PRO A 258 -20.20 -8.37 -13.16
CA PRO A 258 -21.44 -7.67 -13.53
C PRO A 258 -22.67 -8.17 -12.77
N THR A 259 -22.65 -9.41 -12.26
CA THR A 259 -23.73 -9.97 -11.43
C THR A 259 -23.67 -9.49 -9.98
N CYS A 260 -22.47 -9.52 -9.36
CA CYS A 260 -22.31 -9.18 -7.95
C CYS A 260 -22.18 -7.67 -7.71
N GLN A 261 -21.74 -6.91 -8.72
CA GLN A 261 -21.49 -5.47 -8.67
C GLN A 261 -22.30 -4.80 -9.80
N ARG A 262 -23.64 -4.83 -9.70
CA ARG A 262 -24.50 -4.28 -10.77
C ARG A 262 -24.30 -2.78 -10.92
N PRO A 263 -24.18 -2.25 -12.16
CA PRO A 263 -24.22 -0.83 -12.44
C PRO A 263 -25.55 -0.20 -11.95
N GLU A 264 -25.53 1.07 -11.55
CA GLU A 264 -26.74 1.73 -11.03
C GLU A 264 -27.92 1.80 -12.04
N ARG A 265 -27.63 1.78 -13.35
CA ARG A 265 -28.67 1.77 -14.39
C ARG A 265 -29.59 0.55 -14.28
N ASP A 266 -29.03 -0.61 -13.91
CA ASP A 266 -29.77 -1.87 -13.81
C ASP A 266 -30.50 -2.05 -12.46
N ARG A 267 -30.22 -1.19 -11.47
CA ARG A 267 -30.89 -1.22 -10.15
C ARG A 267 -32.23 -0.50 -10.14
N ARG A 268 -32.51 0.35 -11.15
CA ARG A 268 -33.78 1.11 -11.25
C ARG A 268 -34.84 0.38 -12.03
N GLU A 269 -34.53 -0.75 -12.68
CA GLU A 269 -35.40 -1.56 -13.50
C GLU A 269 -35.80 -2.89 -12.84
N SER A 270 -35.40 -3.14 -11.63
CA SER A 270 -35.75 -4.30 -10.81
C SER A 270 -36.52 -3.87 -9.55
#